data_9dab84637e787168e298c6727e5c47dd
#
_entry.id   9dab84637e787168e298c6727e5c47dd
#
_cell.length_a   1.000
_cell.length_b   1.000
_cell.length_c   1.000
_cell.angle_alpha   90.00
_cell.angle_beta   90.00
_cell.angle_gamma   90.00
#
_symmetry.space_group_name_H-M   'P 1'
#
loop_
_entity.id
_entity.type
_entity.pdbx_description
1 polymer ?
#
loop_
_entity_poly.entity_id
_entity_poly.type
_entity_poly.pdbx_seq_one_letter_code
_entity_poly.pdbx_strand_id
1 'polypeptide(L)'
;MVNIYLFIELLHTASAVTTVDTLKALSMDNCKFANVVVLSEEKIVAQLDCTDSPDGDRAILTKIAKVDGVVQTNIIAVVRPVKK
;
A
#
# COMPACT_ATOMS: atom_id res chain seq x y z
N MET A 1 -11.62 -10.78 -5.83
CA MET A 1 -10.38 -10.03 -5.56
C MET A 1 -10.58 -8.56 -5.86
N VAL A 2 -10.00 -7.71 -5.06
CA VAL A 2 -10.09 -6.26 -5.20
C VAL A 2 -8.69 -5.71 -5.35
N ASN A 3 -8.48 -4.81 -6.29
CA ASN A 3 -7.22 -4.12 -6.50
C ASN A 3 -7.34 -2.70 -5.95
N ILE A 4 -6.53 -2.38 -4.96
CA ILE A 4 -6.56 -1.08 -4.30
C ILE A 4 -5.28 -0.33 -4.66
N TYR A 5 -5.42 0.85 -5.24
CA TYR A 5 -4.29 1.70 -5.59
C TYR A 5 -4.10 2.74 -4.50
N LEU A 6 -2.88 2.81 -3.99
CA LEU A 6 -2.52 3.64 -2.85
C LEU A 6 -1.47 4.66 -3.23
N PHE A 7 -1.61 5.85 -2.66
CA PHE A 7 -0.57 6.87 -2.67
C PHE A 7 -0.04 7.00 -1.25
N ILE A 8 1.24 6.72 -1.06
CA ILE A 8 1.88 6.71 0.26
C ILE A 8 2.87 7.86 0.32
N GLU A 9 2.69 8.74 1.30
CA GLU A 9 3.61 9.84 1.56
C GLU A 9 4.55 9.47 2.70
N LEU A 10 5.83 9.82 2.54
CA LEU A 10 6.88 9.51 3.48
C LEU A 10 7.44 10.77 4.11
N LEU A 11 8.02 10.63 5.30
CA LEU A 11 8.86 11.68 5.88
C LEU A 11 10.05 11.93 4.96
N HIS A 12 10.45 13.20 4.81
CA HIS A 12 11.60 13.53 3.96
C HIS A 12 12.91 12.93 4.46
N THR A 13 12.98 12.52 5.72
CA THR A 13 14.13 11.84 6.30
C THR A 13 14.11 10.33 6.08
N ALA A 14 12.99 9.79 5.61
CA ALA A 14 12.87 8.35 5.36
C ALA A 14 13.47 8.00 4.00
N SER A 15 14.03 6.79 3.90
CA SER A 15 14.50 6.26 2.62
C SER A 15 13.34 5.57 1.91
N ALA A 16 12.99 6.04 0.70
CA ALA A 16 11.94 5.42 -0.09
C ALA A 16 12.28 3.96 -0.43
N VAL A 17 13.54 3.68 -0.76
CA VAL A 17 13.99 2.33 -1.10
C VAL A 17 13.82 1.39 0.10
N THR A 18 14.27 1.81 1.28
CA THR A 18 14.13 1.00 2.50
C THR A 18 12.65 0.81 2.85
N THR A 19 11.85 1.84 2.69
CA THR A 19 10.41 1.77 2.96
C THR A 19 9.71 0.79 2.00
N VAL A 20 10.08 0.79 0.73
CA VAL A 20 9.55 -0.17 -0.25
C VAL A 20 9.88 -1.60 0.19
N ASP A 21 11.12 -1.85 0.61
CA ASP A 21 11.51 -3.19 1.07
C ASP A 21 10.69 -3.61 2.29
N THR A 22 10.46 -2.69 3.21
CA THR A 22 9.63 -2.95 4.40
C THR A 22 8.19 -3.25 4.01
N LEU A 23 7.61 -2.47 3.09
CA LEU A 23 6.25 -2.70 2.61
C LEU A 23 6.10 -4.07 1.95
N LYS A 24 7.05 -4.44 1.09
CA LYS A 24 7.03 -5.74 0.41
C LYS A 24 7.16 -6.91 1.38
N ALA A 25 7.80 -6.70 2.52
CA ALA A 25 8.00 -7.72 3.53
C ALA A 25 6.82 -7.83 4.51
N LEU A 26 5.84 -6.93 4.46
CA LEU A 26 4.70 -6.98 5.36
C LEU A 26 3.88 -8.25 5.14
N SER A 27 3.54 -8.89 6.24
CA SER A 27 2.62 -10.01 6.23
C SER A 27 1.22 -9.48 6.51
N MET A 28 0.33 -9.62 5.54
CA MET A 28 -1.04 -9.14 5.65
C MET A 28 -2.00 -10.26 5.31
N ASP A 29 -3.01 -10.43 6.14
CA ASP A 29 -4.04 -11.44 5.89
C ASP A 29 -4.90 -10.99 4.70
N ASN A 30 -5.09 -11.88 3.73
CA ASN A 30 -5.96 -11.66 2.58
C ASN A 30 -5.55 -10.51 1.66
N CYS A 31 -4.36 -9.93 1.86
CA CYS A 31 -3.84 -8.86 1.02
C CYS A 31 -2.36 -9.08 0.72
N LYS A 32 -1.93 -8.61 -0.45
CA LYS A 32 -0.51 -8.59 -0.81
C LYS A 32 -0.25 -7.44 -1.78
N PHE A 33 0.96 -6.91 -1.76
CA PHE A 33 1.38 -5.94 -2.75
C PHE A 33 1.64 -6.62 -4.09
N ALA A 34 0.95 -6.17 -5.13
CA ALA A 34 1.17 -6.64 -6.49
C ALA A 34 2.24 -5.79 -7.18
N ASN A 35 2.31 -4.52 -6.84
CA ASN A 35 3.27 -3.61 -7.44
C ASN A 35 3.53 -2.45 -6.49
N VAL A 36 4.79 -1.99 -6.44
CA VAL A 36 5.18 -0.83 -5.63
C VAL A 36 6.17 -0.01 -6.46
N VAL A 37 5.82 1.25 -6.70
CA VAL A 37 6.61 2.15 -7.54
C VAL A 37 6.98 3.40 -6.74
N VAL A 38 8.27 3.74 -6.74
CA VAL A 38 8.77 4.97 -6.12
C VAL A 38 8.61 6.10 -7.13
N LEU A 39 7.81 7.10 -6.79
CA LEU A 39 7.64 8.30 -7.62
C LEU A 39 8.72 9.34 -7.32
N SER A 40 9.07 9.49 -6.05
CA SER A 40 10.08 10.44 -5.59
C SER A 40 10.58 9.98 -4.23
N GLU A 41 11.49 10.74 -3.63
CA GLU A 41 12.04 10.41 -2.31
C GLU A 41 10.97 10.34 -1.22
N GLU A 42 9.85 11.01 -1.40
CA GLU A 42 8.79 11.12 -0.40
C GLU A 42 7.47 10.48 -0.82
N LYS A 43 7.41 9.88 -2.03
CA LYS A 43 6.14 9.43 -2.59
C LYS A 43 6.26 8.05 -3.23
N ILE A 44 5.32 7.19 -2.86
CA ILE A 44 5.22 5.82 -3.39
C ILE A 44 3.80 5.61 -3.89
N VAL A 45 3.66 4.95 -5.03
CA VAL A 45 2.38 4.43 -5.51
C VAL A 45 2.44 2.91 -5.44
N ALA A 46 1.43 2.30 -4.87
CA ALA A 46 1.38 0.85 -4.71
C ALA A 46 0.02 0.29 -5.12
N GLN A 47 0.04 -0.93 -5.61
CA GLN A 47 -1.16 -1.71 -5.86
C GLN A 47 -1.23 -2.81 -4.80
N LEU A 48 -2.33 -2.82 -4.06
CA LEU A 48 -2.59 -3.82 -3.04
C LEU A 48 -3.73 -4.71 -3.52
N ASP A 49 -3.48 -6.00 -3.64
CA ASP A 49 -4.49 -6.96 -4.03
C ASP A 49 -5.04 -7.65 -2.79
N CYS A 50 -6.33 -7.52 -2.57
CA CYS A 50 -7.02 -8.06 -1.41
C CYS A 50 -8.19 -8.96 -1.82
N THR A 51 -8.60 -9.83 -0.91
CA THR A 51 -9.75 -10.69 -1.15
C THR A 51 -11.03 -9.86 -1.28
N ASP A 52 -11.19 -8.85 -0.42
CA ASP A 52 -12.29 -7.90 -0.53
C ASP A 52 -11.88 -6.53 0.04
N SER A 53 -12.77 -5.53 -0.12
CA SER A 53 -12.49 -4.14 0.29
C SER A 53 -12.24 -3.98 1.81
N PRO A 54 -13.02 -4.61 2.70
CA PRO A 54 -12.76 -4.49 4.14
C PRO A 54 -11.38 -5.00 4.55
N ASP A 55 -10.86 -6.04 3.89
CA ASP A 55 -9.51 -6.53 4.15
C ASP A 55 -8.46 -5.48 3.80
N GLY A 56 -8.67 -4.76 2.69
CA GLY A 56 -7.79 -3.69 2.27
C GLY A 56 -7.77 -2.53 3.27
N ASP A 57 -8.94 -2.09 3.70
CA ASP A 57 -9.05 -1.02 4.69
C ASP A 57 -8.34 -1.39 5.99
N ARG A 58 -8.53 -2.63 6.44
CA ARG A 58 -7.88 -3.11 7.65
C ARG A 58 -6.37 -3.17 7.50
N ALA A 59 -5.88 -3.68 6.37
CA ALA A 59 -4.44 -3.75 6.09
C ALA A 59 -3.81 -2.37 6.08
N ILE A 60 -4.46 -1.39 5.46
CA ILE A 60 -3.98 -0.01 5.43
C ILE A 60 -3.88 0.56 6.84
N LEU A 61 -4.93 0.42 7.64
CA LEU A 61 -4.98 1.01 8.97
C LEU A 61 -4.06 0.32 9.98
N THR A 62 -3.90 -1.00 9.87
CA THR A 62 -3.19 -1.78 10.91
C THR A 62 -1.76 -2.12 10.55
N LYS A 63 -1.41 -2.11 9.28
CA LYS A 63 -0.08 -2.52 8.83
C LYS A 63 0.66 -1.41 8.09
N ILE A 64 0.08 -0.91 7.01
CA ILE A 64 0.76 0.05 6.13
C ILE A 64 0.96 1.39 6.85
N ALA A 65 -0.07 1.89 7.50
CA ALA A 65 -0.01 3.17 8.21
C ALA A 65 0.98 3.16 9.38
N LYS A 66 1.37 1.99 9.86
CA LYS A 66 2.30 1.85 11.00
C LYS A 66 3.74 1.60 10.60
N VAL A 67 4.03 1.57 9.31
CA VAL A 67 5.41 1.44 8.83
C VAL A 67 6.16 2.72 9.15
N ASP A 68 7.38 2.58 9.70
CA ASP A 68 8.22 3.73 10.02
C ASP A 68 8.49 4.56 8.78
N GLY A 69 8.31 5.86 8.91
CA GLY A 69 8.52 6.80 7.82
C GLY A 69 7.26 7.10 6.99
N VAL A 70 6.20 6.33 7.14
CA VAL A 70 4.93 6.60 6.46
C VAL A 70 4.17 7.68 7.21
N VAL A 71 3.90 8.78 6.52
CA VAL A 71 3.15 9.91 7.10
C VAL A 71 1.67 9.78 6.79
N GLN A 72 1.35 9.41 5.57
CA GLN A 72 -0.04 9.37 5.11
C GLN A 72 -0.19 8.30 4.03
N THR A 73 -1.33 7.61 4.06
CA THR A 73 -1.70 6.64 3.04
C THR A 73 -3.08 7.00 2.51
N ASN A 74 -3.18 7.26 1.21
CA ASN A 74 -4.43 7.62 0.57
C ASN A 74 -4.82 6.58 -0.46
N ILE A 75 -6.10 6.22 -0.50
CA ILE A 75 -6.64 5.35 -1.53
C ILE A 75 -6.92 6.22 -2.75
N ILE A 76 -6.29 5.89 -3.88
CA ILE A 76 -6.50 6.58 -5.15
C ILE A 76 -7.68 5.97 -5.88
N ALA A 77 -7.76 4.64 -5.92
CA ALA A 77 -8.80 3.92 -6.64
C ALA A 77 -8.98 2.52 -6.06
N VAL A 78 -10.20 2.02 -6.15
CA VAL A 78 -10.53 0.64 -5.83
C VAL A 78 -11.13 0.03 -7.08
N VAL A 79 -10.49 -1.01 -7.60
CA VAL A 79 -10.92 -1.67 -8.83
C VAL A 79 -11.41 -3.07 -8.48
N ARG A 80 -12.64 -3.35 -8.87
CA ARG A 80 -13.24 -4.68 -8.72
C ARG A 80 -13.39 -5.29 -10.11
N PRO A 81 -12.62 -6.35 -10.41
CA PRO A 81 -12.78 -7.01 -11.70
C PRO A 81 -14.20 -7.53 -11.89
N VAL A 82 -14.75 -7.30 -13.06
CA VAL A 82 -16.08 -7.79 -13.41
C VAL A 82 -15.96 -9.24 -13.88
N LYS A 83 -16.67 -10.12 -13.20
CA LYS A 83 -16.78 -11.51 -13.66
C LYS A 83 -17.87 -11.60 -14.71
N LYS A 84 -17.54 -12.25 -15.80
CA LYS A 84 -18.51 -12.58 -16.84
C LYS A 84 -18.89 -14.05 -16.76
#